data_bd3a9e7d2487d20c850d07fa9ad09349
#
_entry.id   bd3a9e7d2487d20c850d07fa9ad09349
#
_cell.length_a   1.000
_cell.length_b   1.000
_cell.length_c   1.000
_cell.angle_alpha   90.00
_cell.angle_beta   90.00
_cell.angle_gamma   90.00
#
_symmetry.space_group_name_H-M   'P 1'
#
loop_
_entity.id
_entity.type
_entity.pdbx_description
1 polymer ?
#
loop_
_entity_poly.entity_id
_entity_poly.type
_entity_poly.pdbx_seq_one_letter_code
_entity_poly.pdbx_strand_id
1 'polypeptide(L)'
;MDDNLYTQHNHVIRKLVFVSILLALIVVTLGAHARLTHAGLGCPDWPGCYGLIDVPETAEQIASAEEAYPQSQVEPVKAWNEMIHRYFAGLLGLLILAIAFISVKKRAQGTPLGLPLLILVVVTFQAALGMWTVTMKLMPIVVMGHLLGGFTTLSLLFLLYLRLNPHRVNRGDFSIKKYGRFALLGIVLLTGQIALGGWTSSNYAALSCVELPICQSGWQEQITFENSFDLIPPERESYEFGHLSHDERVTIHVVHRFGAIIITIYLTWLLLMIYFKAQTSTFKASAVVAGLALIIQVSLGVSNIWFSLPLSVAVGHNLVAALLLLALIKLTYRLRRNI
;
A
#
# COMPACT_ATOMS: atom_id res chain seq x y z
N MET A 1 2.35 35.75 -10.73
CA MET A 1 3.47 34.89 -11.15
C MET A 1 2.89 33.94 -12.18
N ASP A 2 3.33 34.07 -13.44
CA ASP A 2 2.71 33.37 -14.57
C ASP A 2 2.75 31.84 -14.38
N ASP A 3 1.60 31.17 -14.54
CA ASP A 3 1.46 29.70 -14.44
C ASP A 3 2.46 28.98 -15.39
N ASN A 4 2.88 29.62 -16.47
CA ASN A 4 3.88 29.11 -17.41
C ASN A 4 5.31 29.10 -16.86
N LEU A 5 5.72 30.11 -16.11
CA LEU A 5 7.04 30.15 -15.47
C LEU A 5 7.15 29.11 -14.33
N TYR A 6 6.10 28.93 -13.55
CA TYR A 6 6.03 27.92 -12.50
C TYR A 6 6.13 26.48 -13.06
N THR A 7 5.47 26.20 -14.17
CA THR A 7 5.49 24.90 -14.85
C THR A 7 6.83 24.58 -15.49
N GLN A 8 7.52 25.55 -16.08
CA GLN A 8 8.85 25.37 -16.68
C GLN A 8 9.92 25.06 -15.61
N HIS A 9 9.93 25.80 -14.49
CA HIS A 9 10.92 25.62 -13.41
C HIS A 9 10.83 24.28 -12.70
N ASN A 10 9.62 23.69 -12.62
CA ASN A 10 9.38 22.43 -11.92
C ASN A 10 9.33 21.19 -12.83
N HIS A 11 9.67 21.34 -14.12
CA HIS A 11 9.55 20.24 -15.10
C HIS A 11 10.37 18.99 -14.73
N VAL A 12 11.61 19.17 -14.25
CA VAL A 12 12.48 18.05 -13.84
C VAL A 12 11.88 17.32 -12.63
N ILE A 13 11.48 18.07 -11.59
CA ILE A 13 10.87 17.48 -10.38
C ILE A 13 9.58 16.74 -10.76
N ARG A 14 8.76 17.31 -11.63
CA ARG A 14 7.52 16.67 -12.09
C ARG A 14 7.77 15.33 -12.78
N LYS A 15 8.80 15.24 -13.63
CA LYS A 15 9.20 13.98 -14.28
C LYS A 15 9.70 12.97 -13.24
N LEU A 16 10.57 13.39 -12.33
CA LEU A 16 11.09 12.52 -11.27
C LEU A 16 9.96 12.00 -10.38
N VAL A 17 9.03 12.86 -9.98
CA VAL A 17 7.85 12.44 -9.17
C VAL A 17 6.98 11.46 -9.96
N PHE A 18 6.75 11.67 -11.24
CA PHE A 18 5.97 10.74 -12.08
C PHE A 18 6.65 9.36 -12.17
N VAL A 19 7.96 9.32 -12.44
CA VAL A 19 8.74 8.08 -12.46
C VAL A 19 8.72 7.41 -11.08
N SER A 20 8.84 8.18 -9.99
CA SER A 20 8.76 7.66 -8.62
C SER A 20 7.39 7.06 -8.29
N ILE A 21 6.28 7.59 -8.83
CA ILE A 21 4.94 7.00 -8.67
C ILE A 21 4.86 5.63 -9.36
N LEU A 22 5.35 5.53 -10.59
CA LEU A 22 5.36 4.25 -11.32
C LEU A 22 6.24 3.21 -10.60
N LEU A 23 7.41 3.64 -10.13
CA LEU A 23 8.30 2.78 -9.37
C LEU A 23 7.69 2.38 -8.01
N ALA A 24 7.01 3.29 -7.31
CA ALA A 24 6.32 2.98 -6.06
C ALA A 24 5.19 1.95 -6.26
N LEU A 25 4.45 2.00 -7.37
CA LEU A 25 3.46 0.97 -7.72
C LEU A 25 4.14 -0.39 -7.93
N ILE A 26 5.29 -0.43 -8.60
CA ILE A 26 6.08 -1.66 -8.77
C ILE A 26 6.54 -2.18 -7.40
N VAL A 27 7.11 -1.32 -6.55
CA VAL A 27 7.59 -1.69 -5.20
C VAL A 27 6.46 -2.26 -4.34
N VAL A 28 5.28 -1.62 -4.33
CA VAL A 28 4.09 -2.12 -3.59
C VAL A 28 3.66 -3.50 -4.12
N THR A 29 3.70 -3.70 -5.44
CA THR A 29 3.36 -4.98 -6.08
C THR A 29 4.37 -6.08 -5.73
N LEU A 30 5.67 -5.77 -5.81
CA LEU A 30 6.75 -6.70 -5.44
C LEU A 30 6.71 -7.05 -3.94
N GLY A 31 6.42 -6.08 -3.07
CA GLY A 31 6.25 -6.34 -1.63
C GLY A 31 5.07 -7.27 -1.33
N ALA A 32 3.93 -7.08 -2.02
CA ALA A 32 2.81 -8.01 -1.92
C ALA A 32 3.17 -9.41 -2.44
N HIS A 33 3.90 -9.49 -3.55
CA HIS A 33 4.39 -10.75 -4.11
C HIS A 33 5.33 -11.47 -3.13
N ALA A 34 6.35 -10.79 -2.60
CA ALA A 34 7.28 -11.36 -1.62
C ALA A 34 6.53 -11.87 -0.37
N ARG A 35 5.54 -11.12 0.12
CA ARG A 35 4.72 -11.54 1.27
C ARG A 35 3.89 -12.81 0.98
N LEU A 36 3.27 -12.89 -0.21
CA LEU A 36 2.39 -14.00 -0.59
C LEU A 36 3.14 -15.25 -1.05
N THR A 37 4.41 -15.12 -1.42
CA THR A 37 5.31 -16.25 -1.74
C THR A 37 6.15 -16.70 -0.55
N HIS A 38 5.81 -16.24 0.67
CA HIS A 38 6.57 -16.55 1.88
C HIS A 38 8.07 -16.21 1.77
N ALA A 39 8.39 -15.15 1.05
CA ALA A 39 9.77 -14.71 0.81
C ALA A 39 10.25 -13.63 1.81
N GLY A 40 9.41 -13.24 2.77
CA GLY A 40 9.73 -12.13 3.68
C GLY A 40 10.83 -12.42 4.72
N LEU A 41 11.30 -13.66 4.81
CA LEU A 41 12.48 -14.09 5.56
C LEU A 41 13.43 -14.90 4.66
N GLY A 42 13.40 -14.66 3.35
CA GLY A 42 14.34 -15.28 2.40
C GLY A 42 15.80 -14.83 2.59
N CYS A 43 16.00 -13.68 3.23
CA CYS A 43 17.31 -13.15 3.67
C CYS A 43 17.27 -12.90 5.17
N PRO A 44 18.18 -13.48 5.97
CA PRO A 44 18.17 -13.35 7.43
C PRO A 44 18.66 -12.00 7.95
N ASP A 45 19.31 -11.20 7.09
CA ASP A 45 19.95 -9.93 7.40
C ASP A 45 19.43 -8.77 6.51
N TRP A 46 19.89 -7.58 6.81
CA TRP A 46 19.55 -6.36 6.09
C TRP A 46 20.73 -5.36 6.16
N PRO A 47 21.08 -4.62 5.08
CA PRO A 47 20.36 -4.47 3.80
C PRO A 47 20.68 -5.56 2.76
N GLY A 48 21.71 -6.37 2.97
CA GLY A 48 22.12 -7.48 2.11
C GLY A 48 21.33 -8.75 2.31
N CYS A 49 21.88 -9.87 1.86
CA CYS A 49 21.32 -11.20 1.96
C CYS A 49 22.44 -12.20 2.29
N TYR A 50 22.39 -12.81 3.47
CA TYR A 50 23.46 -13.69 3.99
C TYR A 50 24.85 -13.03 3.98
N GLY A 51 24.93 -11.74 4.32
CA GLY A 51 26.17 -10.95 4.31
C GLY A 51 26.64 -10.51 2.92
N LEU A 52 25.94 -10.86 1.85
CA LEU A 52 26.25 -10.47 0.47
C LEU A 52 25.37 -9.29 0.03
N ILE A 53 25.78 -8.64 -1.08
CA ILE A 53 24.94 -7.59 -1.73
C ILE A 53 23.85 -8.24 -2.59
N ASP A 54 24.07 -9.48 -3.04
CA ASP A 54 23.19 -10.31 -3.84
C ASP A 54 22.80 -11.61 -3.09
N VAL A 55 22.25 -12.57 -3.81
CA VAL A 55 21.82 -13.86 -3.25
C VAL A 55 22.93 -14.89 -3.41
N PRO A 56 23.20 -15.77 -2.41
CA PRO A 56 24.12 -16.90 -2.56
C PRO A 56 23.58 -17.86 -3.65
N GLU A 57 24.40 -18.14 -4.69
CA GLU A 57 23.99 -19.02 -5.81
C GLU A 57 24.92 -20.23 -5.97
N THR A 58 26.23 -20.06 -5.70
CA THR A 58 27.17 -21.19 -5.81
C THR A 58 27.12 -22.08 -4.59
N ALA A 59 27.46 -23.36 -4.74
CA ALA A 59 27.51 -24.31 -3.63
C ALA A 59 28.44 -23.82 -2.48
N GLU A 60 29.54 -23.16 -2.81
CA GLU A 60 30.48 -22.58 -1.83
C GLU A 60 29.84 -21.39 -1.09
N GLN A 61 29.17 -20.49 -1.80
CA GLN A 61 28.46 -19.36 -1.20
C GLN A 61 27.32 -19.83 -0.29
N ILE A 62 26.55 -20.84 -0.73
CA ILE A 62 25.46 -21.42 0.06
C ILE A 62 26.01 -22.06 1.32
N ALA A 63 27.06 -22.88 1.23
CA ALA A 63 27.68 -23.52 2.40
C ALA A 63 28.20 -22.48 3.41
N SER A 64 28.89 -21.43 2.92
CA SER A 64 29.37 -20.33 3.77
C SER A 64 28.22 -19.52 4.40
N ALA A 65 27.14 -19.30 3.65
CA ALA A 65 25.94 -18.60 4.13
C ALA A 65 25.23 -19.41 5.24
N GLU A 66 25.08 -20.71 5.08
CA GLU A 66 24.44 -21.59 6.06
C GLU A 66 25.33 -21.79 7.31
N GLU A 67 26.66 -21.75 7.16
CA GLU A 67 27.58 -21.73 8.31
C GLU A 67 27.46 -20.42 9.11
N ALA A 68 27.34 -19.28 8.43
CA ALA A 68 27.19 -17.98 9.07
C ALA A 68 25.79 -17.75 9.69
N TYR A 69 24.74 -18.37 9.10
CA TYR A 69 23.34 -18.25 9.53
C TYR A 69 22.69 -19.63 9.73
N PRO A 70 23.10 -20.41 10.74
CA PRO A 70 22.71 -21.82 10.89
C PRO A 70 21.20 -22.06 11.12
N GLN A 71 20.46 -20.98 11.45
CA GLN A 71 18.98 -21.04 11.63
C GLN A 71 18.20 -20.70 10.35
N SER A 72 18.89 -20.41 9.25
CA SER A 72 18.26 -19.95 8.00
C SER A 72 18.85 -20.72 6.82
N GLN A 73 18.10 -21.68 6.28
CA GLN A 73 18.50 -22.35 5.06
C GLN A 73 18.39 -21.41 3.86
N VAL A 74 19.32 -21.50 2.92
CA VAL A 74 19.31 -20.70 1.71
C VAL A 74 18.27 -21.25 0.72
N GLU A 75 17.20 -20.49 0.53
CA GLU A 75 16.19 -20.74 -0.51
C GLU A 75 16.34 -19.68 -1.62
N PRO A 76 17.11 -19.93 -2.71
CA PRO A 76 17.45 -18.88 -3.67
C PRO A 76 16.26 -18.16 -4.28
N VAL A 77 15.15 -18.85 -4.56
CA VAL A 77 13.94 -18.25 -5.12
C VAL A 77 13.30 -17.26 -4.15
N LYS A 78 13.21 -17.59 -2.86
CA LYS A 78 12.67 -16.67 -1.85
C LYS A 78 13.63 -15.50 -1.63
N ALA A 79 14.92 -15.77 -1.52
CA ALA A 79 15.95 -14.75 -1.36
C ALA A 79 15.94 -13.73 -2.52
N TRP A 80 15.82 -14.20 -3.77
CA TRP A 80 15.71 -13.32 -4.93
C TRP A 80 14.41 -12.50 -4.93
N ASN A 81 13.26 -13.08 -4.59
CA ASN A 81 12.01 -12.34 -4.48
C ASN A 81 12.12 -11.18 -3.47
N GLU A 82 12.80 -11.39 -2.37
CA GLU A 82 13.04 -10.36 -1.37
C GLU A 82 14.07 -9.32 -1.84
N MET A 83 15.20 -9.75 -2.41
CA MET A 83 16.26 -8.84 -2.87
C MET A 83 15.81 -7.97 -4.05
N ILE A 84 15.04 -8.50 -4.99
CA ILE A 84 14.44 -7.70 -6.07
C ILE A 84 13.58 -6.58 -5.48
N HIS A 85 12.73 -6.89 -4.49
CA HIS A 85 11.93 -5.88 -3.80
C HIS A 85 12.82 -4.81 -3.15
N ARG A 86 13.89 -5.21 -2.43
CA ARG A 86 14.85 -4.28 -1.79
C ARG A 86 15.55 -3.37 -2.80
N TYR A 87 16.00 -3.90 -3.96
CA TYR A 87 16.65 -3.09 -5.00
C TYR A 87 15.72 -2.01 -5.56
N PHE A 88 14.48 -2.38 -5.89
CA PHE A 88 13.50 -1.43 -6.40
C PHE A 88 13.11 -0.39 -5.34
N ALA A 89 13.00 -0.80 -4.07
CA ALA A 89 12.74 0.11 -2.95
C ALA A 89 13.91 1.07 -2.71
N GLY A 90 15.15 0.59 -2.79
CA GLY A 90 16.36 1.42 -2.70
C GLY A 90 16.43 2.46 -3.82
N LEU A 91 16.15 2.06 -5.05
CA LEU A 91 16.07 2.98 -6.20
C LEU A 91 15.01 4.05 -5.99
N LEU A 92 13.82 3.67 -5.47
CA LEU A 92 12.77 4.63 -5.13
C LEU A 92 13.24 5.62 -4.06
N GLY A 93 13.93 5.14 -3.03
CA GLY A 93 14.53 5.98 -1.98
C GLY A 93 15.52 7.01 -2.55
N LEU A 94 16.38 6.59 -3.48
CA LEU A 94 17.33 7.49 -4.17
C LEU A 94 16.62 8.56 -5.02
N LEU A 95 15.55 8.19 -5.73
CA LEU A 95 14.74 9.16 -6.50
C LEU A 95 14.06 10.18 -5.57
N ILE A 96 13.51 9.75 -4.43
CA ILE A 96 12.90 10.63 -3.44
C ILE A 96 13.95 11.57 -2.84
N LEU A 97 15.14 11.08 -2.52
CA LEU A 97 16.26 11.88 -2.05
C LEU A 97 16.64 12.95 -3.09
N ALA A 98 16.74 12.58 -4.37
CA ALA A 98 17.02 13.52 -5.46
C ALA A 98 15.92 14.60 -5.58
N ILE A 99 14.63 14.21 -5.47
CA ILE A 99 13.51 15.16 -5.47
C ILE A 99 13.64 16.15 -4.31
N ALA A 100 13.92 15.68 -3.10
CA ALA A 100 14.10 16.52 -1.91
C ALA A 100 15.30 17.47 -2.07
N PHE A 101 16.44 16.96 -2.53
CA PHE A 101 17.65 17.75 -2.78
C PHE A 101 17.41 18.86 -3.80
N ILE A 102 16.78 18.56 -4.95
CA ILE A 102 16.46 19.55 -5.98
C ILE A 102 15.46 20.58 -5.42
N SER A 103 14.48 20.16 -4.61
CA SER A 103 13.50 21.07 -3.98
C SER A 103 14.17 22.04 -3.03
N VAL A 104 15.14 21.60 -2.22
CA VAL A 104 15.94 22.47 -1.34
C VAL A 104 16.77 23.45 -2.16
N LYS A 105 17.49 22.97 -3.18
CA LYS A 105 18.36 23.79 -4.03
C LYS A 105 17.57 24.88 -4.80
N LYS A 106 16.36 24.55 -5.24
CA LYS A 106 15.51 25.46 -6.03
C LYS A 106 14.43 26.19 -5.23
N ARG A 107 14.49 26.18 -3.89
CA ARG A 107 13.48 26.80 -3.02
C ARG A 107 13.22 28.28 -3.32
N ALA A 108 14.26 29.03 -3.64
CA ALA A 108 14.15 30.45 -3.99
C ALA A 108 13.39 30.70 -5.31
N GLN A 109 13.24 29.68 -6.15
CA GLN A 109 12.51 29.70 -7.42
C GLN A 109 11.02 29.30 -7.26
N GLY A 110 10.50 29.21 -6.03
CA GLY A 110 9.11 28.85 -5.74
C GLY A 110 8.81 27.35 -5.79
N THR A 111 9.84 26.50 -5.79
CA THR A 111 9.67 25.03 -5.74
C THR A 111 9.08 24.60 -4.40
N PRO A 112 8.09 23.69 -4.36
CA PRO A 112 7.53 23.21 -3.11
C PRO A 112 8.59 22.47 -2.28
N LEU A 113 8.69 22.78 -0.98
CA LEU A 113 9.70 22.19 -0.09
C LEU A 113 9.11 21.23 0.94
N GLY A 114 8.00 21.61 1.60
CA GLY A 114 7.49 20.87 2.74
C GLY A 114 7.06 19.42 2.40
N LEU A 115 6.38 19.23 1.26
CA LEU A 115 5.91 17.90 0.88
C LEU A 115 7.07 16.97 0.43
N PRO A 116 8.04 17.41 -0.39
CA PRO A 116 9.23 16.59 -0.68
C PRO A 116 10.02 16.15 0.56
N LEU A 117 10.20 17.05 1.54
CA LEU A 117 10.88 16.70 2.79
C LEU A 117 10.06 15.72 3.63
N LEU A 118 8.73 15.88 3.70
CA LEU A 118 7.87 14.92 4.37
C LEU A 118 7.95 13.55 3.72
N ILE A 119 7.97 13.46 2.38
CA ILE A 119 8.12 12.20 1.65
C ILE A 119 9.47 11.55 1.98
N LEU A 120 10.55 12.34 2.06
CA LEU A 120 11.87 11.82 2.44
C LEU A 120 11.87 11.24 3.86
N VAL A 121 11.26 11.94 4.83
CA VAL A 121 11.13 11.41 6.20
C VAL A 121 10.33 10.10 6.23
N VAL A 122 9.19 10.07 5.51
CA VAL A 122 8.33 8.89 5.46
C VAL A 122 9.06 7.71 4.81
N VAL A 123 9.80 7.90 3.70
CA VAL A 123 10.52 6.80 3.04
C VAL A 123 11.72 6.33 3.86
N THR A 124 12.37 7.20 4.62
CA THR A 124 13.44 6.80 5.55
C THR A 124 12.88 5.93 6.68
N PHE A 125 11.75 6.31 7.26
CA PHE A 125 11.07 5.48 8.25
C PHE A 125 10.56 4.16 7.64
N GLN A 126 10.11 4.19 6.38
CA GLN A 126 9.70 3.01 5.63
C GLN A 126 10.86 2.01 5.44
N ALA A 127 12.09 2.49 5.20
CA ALA A 127 13.28 1.64 5.14
C ALA A 127 13.57 0.98 6.50
N ALA A 128 13.40 1.71 7.61
CA ALA A 128 13.51 1.15 8.96
C ALA A 128 12.44 0.08 9.23
N LEU A 129 11.18 0.33 8.83
CA LEU A 129 10.12 -0.68 8.91
C LEU A 129 10.47 -1.93 8.07
N GLY A 130 11.02 -1.75 6.86
CA GLY A 130 11.50 -2.85 6.03
C GLY A 130 12.60 -3.68 6.70
N MET A 131 13.56 -3.05 7.35
CA MET A 131 14.56 -3.73 8.18
C MET A 131 13.88 -4.50 9.33
N TRP A 132 12.94 -3.88 10.02
CA TRP A 132 12.24 -4.52 11.15
C TRP A 132 11.34 -5.68 10.72
N THR A 133 10.81 -5.72 9.50
CA THR A 133 10.10 -6.92 9.04
C THR A 133 10.96 -8.18 9.11
N VAL A 134 12.26 -8.05 8.86
CA VAL A 134 13.23 -9.15 8.94
C VAL A 134 13.72 -9.36 10.38
N THR A 135 14.23 -8.32 11.02
CA THR A 135 14.85 -8.43 12.36
C THR A 135 13.85 -8.75 13.46
N MET A 136 12.57 -8.39 13.28
CA MET A 136 11.46 -8.76 14.18
C MET A 136 10.65 -9.96 13.63
N LYS A 137 11.25 -10.75 12.74
CA LYS A 137 10.75 -12.06 12.30
C LYS A 137 9.28 -12.03 11.84
N LEU A 138 8.91 -11.04 11.00
CA LEU A 138 7.57 -10.80 10.44
C LEU A 138 6.50 -10.47 11.50
N MET A 139 6.86 -9.79 12.58
CA MET A 139 5.89 -9.31 13.58
C MET A 139 4.72 -8.59 12.90
N PRO A 140 3.45 -8.98 13.15
CA PRO A 140 2.29 -8.55 12.36
C PRO A 140 2.11 -7.04 12.27
N ILE A 141 2.29 -6.30 13.38
CA ILE A 141 2.18 -4.84 13.41
C ILE A 141 3.23 -4.15 12.54
N VAL A 142 4.45 -4.71 12.48
CA VAL A 142 5.55 -4.17 11.67
C VAL A 142 5.27 -4.39 10.18
N VAL A 143 4.82 -5.59 9.81
CA VAL A 143 4.43 -5.93 8.43
C VAL A 143 3.27 -5.05 7.96
N MET A 144 2.22 -4.90 8.79
CA MET A 144 1.10 -4.00 8.49
C MET A 144 1.56 -2.53 8.39
N GLY A 145 2.40 -2.08 9.33
CA GLY A 145 2.96 -0.73 9.31
C GLY A 145 3.81 -0.45 8.06
N HIS A 146 4.61 -1.44 7.63
CA HIS A 146 5.39 -1.36 6.39
C HIS A 146 4.48 -1.28 5.15
N LEU A 147 3.41 -2.05 5.07
CA LEU A 147 2.41 -1.94 4.02
C LEU A 147 1.80 -0.52 3.98
N LEU A 148 1.29 -0.03 5.11
CA LEU A 148 0.66 1.30 5.20
C LEU A 148 1.64 2.44 4.89
N GLY A 149 2.90 2.30 5.30
CA GLY A 149 3.96 3.26 4.98
C GLY A 149 4.25 3.30 3.47
N GLY A 150 4.25 2.15 2.78
CA GLY A 150 4.36 2.07 1.32
C GLY A 150 3.21 2.79 0.62
N PHE A 151 1.96 2.53 1.04
CA PHE A 151 0.77 3.23 0.54
C PHE A 151 0.80 4.74 0.84
N THR A 152 1.32 5.13 2.00
CA THR A 152 1.49 6.54 2.38
C THR A 152 2.52 7.22 1.48
N THR A 153 3.67 6.59 1.24
CA THR A 153 4.71 7.11 0.34
C THR A 153 4.16 7.33 -1.07
N LEU A 154 3.47 6.34 -1.63
CA LEU A 154 2.81 6.42 -2.94
C LEU A 154 1.76 7.55 -2.98
N SER A 155 0.93 7.66 -1.93
CA SER A 155 -0.11 8.68 -1.82
C SER A 155 0.45 10.10 -1.75
N LEU A 156 1.53 10.30 -1.01
CA LEU A 156 2.21 11.60 -0.89
C LEU A 156 2.94 11.98 -2.18
N LEU A 157 3.59 11.05 -2.88
CA LEU A 157 4.17 11.25 -4.21
C LEU A 157 3.08 11.67 -5.20
N PHE A 158 1.94 10.99 -5.19
CA PHE A 158 0.82 11.33 -6.05
C PHE A 158 0.22 12.70 -5.72
N LEU A 159 0.10 13.04 -4.44
CA LEU A 159 -0.33 14.36 -4.00
C LEU A 159 0.65 15.45 -4.45
N LEU A 160 1.95 15.19 -4.39
CA LEU A 160 2.99 16.10 -4.90
C LEU A 160 2.83 16.30 -6.41
N TYR A 161 2.61 15.20 -7.15
CA TYR A 161 2.35 15.26 -8.60
C TYR A 161 1.13 16.12 -8.93
N LEU A 162 0.02 15.97 -8.20
CA LEU A 162 -1.18 16.77 -8.39
C LEU A 162 -0.94 18.28 -8.10
N ARG A 163 -0.11 18.58 -7.11
CA ARG A 163 0.27 19.98 -6.79
C ARG A 163 1.19 20.61 -7.84
N LEU A 164 2.06 19.81 -8.46
CA LEU A 164 2.95 20.25 -9.54
C LEU A 164 2.24 20.34 -10.90
N ASN A 165 1.04 19.78 -11.01
CA ASN A 165 0.19 19.83 -12.21
C ASN A 165 -1.19 20.40 -11.85
N PRO A 166 -1.29 21.71 -11.60
CA PRO A 166 -2.57 22.31 -11.25
C PRO A 166 -3.49 22.35 -12.49
N HIS A 167 -4.38 21.37 -12.58
CA HIS A 167 -5.47 21.37 -13.57
C HIS A 167 -6.67 22.08 -12.95
N ARG A 168 -6.95 23.30 -13.39
CA ARG A 168 -8.19 24.00 -13.03
C ARG A 168 -9.36 23.40 -13.83
N VAL A 169 -10.44 23.08 -13.15
CA VAL A 169 -11.69 22.71 -13.81
C VAL A 169 -12.36 24.01 -14.26
N ASN A 170 -12.48 24.22 -15.58
CA ASN A 170 -13.15 25.41 -16.10
C ASN A 170 -14.59 25.51 -15.56
N ARG A 171 -14.95 26.71 -15.06
CA ARG A 171 -16.24 27.09 -14.46
C ARG A 171 -16.56 26.49 -13.08
N GLY A 172 -15.68 25.66 -12.46
CA GLY A 172 -15.96 25.07 -11.16
C GLY A 172 -17.24 24.24 -11.11
N ASP A 173 -17.50 23.60 -9.99
CA ASP A 173 -18.76 22.86 -9.76
C ASP A 173 -19.13 22.97 -8.28
N PHE A 174 -19.74 24.10 -7.92
CA PHE A 174 -20.08 24.42 -6.54
C PHE A 174 -21.10 23.45 -5.93
N SER A 175 -21.93 22.82 -6.78
CA SER A 175 -23.00 21.89 -6.34
C SER A 175 -22.46 20.70 -5.59
N ILE A 176 -21.24 20.26 -5.93
CA ILE A 176 -20.60 19.07 -5.35
C ILE A 176 -19.51 19.37 -4.33
N LYS A 177 -19.21 20.64 -4.04
CA LYS A 177 -18.18 21.05 -3.08
C LYS A 177 -18.29 20.36 -1.72
N LYS A 178 -19.51 20.22 -1.21
CA LYS A 178 -19.80 19.56 0.07
C LYS A 178 -19.30 18.11 0.14
N TYR A 179 -19.27 17.40 -1.03
CA TYR A 179 -18.80 16.02 -1.10
C TYR A 179 -17.29 15.87 -0.89
N GLY A 180 -16.52 16.96 -0.90
CA GLY A 180 -15.10 16.96 -0.58
C GLY A 180 -14.79 16.49 0.87
N ARG A 181 -15.71 16.72 1.84
CA ARG A 181 -15.58 16.20 3.21
C ARG A 181 -15.87 14.68 3.25
N PHE A 182 -16.90 14.25 2.55
CA PHE A 182 -17.24 12.83 2.44
C PHE A 182 -16.17 12.05 1.68
N ALA A 183 -15.57 12.63 0.63
CA ALA A 183 -14.46 12.00 -0.07
C ALA A 183 -13.21 11.84 0.82
N LEU A 184 -12.93 12.81 1.69
CA LEU A 184 -11.87 12.68 2.69
C LEU A 184 -12.18 11.57 3.71
N LEU A 185 -13.42 11.48 4.19
CA LEU A 185 -13.84 10.36 5.05
C LEU A 185 -13.70 9.02 4.31
N GLY A 186 -14.04 8.96 3.01
CA GLY A 186 -13.82 7.78 2.18
C GLY A 186 -12.36 7.34 2.11
N ILE A 187 -11.41 8.29 2.04
CA ILE A 187 -9.97 7.98 2.12
C ILE A 187 -9.62 7.38 3.48
N VAL A 188 -10.11 7.95 4.58
CA VAL A 188 -9.84 7.44 5.94
C VAL A 188 -10.38 6.02 6.11
N LEU A 189 -11.65 5.78 5.72
CA LEU A 189 -12.27 4.46 5.78
C LEU A 189 -11.57 3.44 4.91
N LEU A 190 -11.17 3.83 3.68
CA LEU A 190 -10.43 2.94 2.79
C LEU A 190 -9.04 2.61 3.35
N THR A 191 -8.35 3.58 3.95
CA THR A 191 -7.06 3.34 4.62
C THR A 191 -7.22 2.38 5.81
N GLY A 192 -8.29 2.52 6.60
CA GLY A 192 -8.63 1.56 7.65
C GLY A 192 -8.89 0.15 7.11
N GLN A 193 -9.60 0.05 5.98
CA GLN A 193 -9.85 -1.24 5.31
C GLN A 193 -8.56 -1.87 4.76
N ILE A 194 -7.64 -1.06 4.23
CA ILE A 194 -6.30 -1.51 3.80
C ILE A 194 -5.52 -2.02 5.02
N ALA A 195 -5.60 -1.34 6.17
CA ALA A 195 -4.98 -1.79 7.41
C ALA A 195 -5.56 -3.15 7.86
N LEU A 196 -6.88 -3.32 7.84
CA LEU A 196 -7.52 -4.62 8.13
C LEU A 196 -7.07 -5.72 7.15
N GLY A 197 -6.91 -5.40 5.85
CA GLY A 197 -6.35 -6.32 4.86
C GLY A 197 -4.89 -6.68 5.15
N GLY A 198 -4.08 -5.71 5.52
CA GLY A 198 -2.72 -5.90 5.98
C GLY A 198 -2.65 -6.79 7.22
N TRP A 199 -3.55 -6.57 8.20
CA TRP A 199 -3.68 -7.38 9.41
C TRP A 199 -4.09 -8.83 9.09
N THR A 200 -5.08 -9.00 8.18
CA THR A 200 -5.50 -10.31 7.67
C THR A 200 -4.34 -11.06 7.03
N SER A 201 -3.54 -10.38 6.19
CA SER A 201 -2.38 -10.97 5.54
C SER A 201 -1.26 -11.30 6.53
N SER A 202 -0.90 -10.37 7.43
CA SER A 202 0.22 -10.56 8.38
C SER A 202 -0.05 -11.66 9.40
N ASN A 203 -1.32 -11.93 9.72
CA ASN A 203 -1.73 -13.02 10.62
C ASN A 203 -2.17 -14.31 9.91
N TYR A 204 -1.94 -14.43 8.58
CA TYR A 204 -2.30 -15.62 7.79
C TYR A 204 -3.79 -16.00 7.89
N ALA A 205 -4.66 -14.99 8.04
CA ALA A 205 -6.09 -15.17 8.21
C ALA A 205 -6.90 -15.18 6.89
N ALA A 206 -6.25 -15.04 5.73
CA ALA A 206 -6.92 -14.83 4.44
C ALA A 206 -7.83 -16.00 3.99
N LEU A 207 -7.58 -17.23 4.44
CA LEU A 207 -8.36 -18.42 4.13
C LEU A 207 -9.05 -19.04 5.36
N SER A 208 -9.17 -18.30 6.46
CA SER A 208 -9.87 -18.80 7.66
C SER A 208 -11.40 -18.84 7.49
N CYS A 209 -11.95 -18.09 6.53
CA CYS A 209 -13.35 -18.14 6.08
C CYS A 209 -13.39 -18.48 4.60
N VAL A 210 -13.82 -19.65 4.23
CA VAL A 210 -13.80 -20.13 2.82
C VAL A 210 -15.15 -19.99 2.11
N GLU A 211 -16.25 -19.77 2.85
CA GLU A 211 -17.58 -19.60 2.27
C GLU A 211 -17.99 -18.15 2.18
N LEU A 212 -18.87 -17.84 1.24
CA LEU A 212 -19.47 -16.53 1.00
C LEU A 212 -20.93 -16.53 1.49
N PRO A 213 -21.48 -15.37 1.91
CA PRO A 213 -20.87 -14.01 1.88
C PRO A 213 -19.94 -13.70 3.05
N ILE A 214 -20.15 -14.27 4.24
CA ILE A 214 -19.41 -13.88 5.45
C ILE A 214 -18.38 -14.94 5.85
N CYS A 215 -18.82 -16.17 6.14
CA CYS A 215 -17.98 -17.28 6.57
C CYS A 215 -18.80 -18.58 6.53
N GLN A 216 -18.20 -19.74 6.82
CA GLN A 216 -18.87 -21.03 6.94
C GLN A 216 -19.89 -21.05 8.08
N SER A 217 -20.81 -22.05 8.06
CA SER A 217 -21.81 -22.21 9.11
C SER A 217 -21.16 -22.33 10.51
N GLY A 218 -21.77 -21.69 11.51
CA GLY A 218 -21.28 -21.70 12.88
C GLY A 218 -20.15 -20.70 13.20
N TRP A 219 -19.77 -19.84 12.26
CA TRP A 219 -18.71 -18.84 12.46
C TRP A 219 -18.96 -17.89 13.63
N GLN A 220 -20.23 -17.65 13.99
CA GLN A 220 -20.61 -16.74 15.09
C GLN A 220 -20.08 -17.24 16.46
N GLU A 221 -20.00 -18.58 16.63
CA GLU A 221 -19.51 -19.22 17.85
C GLU A 221 -17.97 -19.17 17.92
N GLN A 222 -17.30 -18.98 16.78
CA GLN A 222 -15.84 -18.87 16.66
C GLN A 222 -15.33 -17.43 16.88
N ILE A 223 -16.21 -16.42 17.02
CA ILE A 223 -15.79 -15.04 17.20
C ILE A 223 -15.14 -14.85 18.57
N THR A 224 -13.89 -14.46 18.56
CA THR A 224 -13.12 -14.09 19.74
C THR A 224 -12.24 -12.88 19.47
N PHE A 225 -12.31 -11.87 20.32
CA PHE A 225 -11.52 -10.64 20.18
C PHE A 225 -10.30 -10.62 21.09
N GLU A 226 -10.13 -11.58 21.97
CA GLU A 226 -9.16 -11.56 23.06
C GLU A 226 -7.72 -11.28 22.56
N ASN A 227 -7.25 -12.01 21.54
CA ASN A 227 -5.91 -11.79 20.97
C ASN A 227 -5.92 -11.45 19.47
N SER A 228 -7.11 -11.44 18.84
CA SER A 228 -7.24 -11.26 17.38
C SER A 228 -6.63 -9.95 16.88
N PHE A 229 -6.60 -8.92 17.71
CA PHE A 229 -6.09 -7.59 17.39
C PHE A 229 -5.01 -7.13 18.37
N ASP A 230 -4.29 -8.08 18.99
CA ASP A 230 -3.13 -7.73 19.81
C ASP A 230 -2.01 -7.20 18.92
N LEU A 231 -1.69 -5.93 19.12
CA LEU A 231 -0.66 -5.23 18.34
C LEU A 231 0.75 -5.63 18.75
N ILE A 232 0.93 -6.09 19.99
CA ILE A 232 2.22 -6.47 20.56
C ILE A 232 2.09 -7.89 21.13
N PRO A 233 2.02 -8.92 20.27
CA PRO A 233 1.90 -10.29 20.72
C PRO A 233 3.15 -10.72 21.51
N PRO A 234 3.04 -11.77 22.34
CA PRO A 234 4.20 -12.33 23.04
C PRO A 234 5.36 -12.65 22.08
N GLU A 235 6.58 -12.44 22.54
CA GLU A 235 7.80 -12.68 21.78
C GLU A 235 7.90 -14.14 21.35
N ARG A 236 8.27 -14.35 20.06
CA ARG A 236 8.39 -15.66 19.42
C ARG A 236 9.66 -15.68 18.55
N GLU A 237 10.14 -16.88 18.29
CA GLU A 237 11.26 -17.10 17.36
C GLU A 237 10.94 -16.64 15.95
N SER A 238 9.69 -16.79 15.51
CA SER A 238 9.18 -16.26 14.23
C SER A 238 7.64 -16.13 14.28
N TYR A 239 7.12 -15.15 13.53
CA TYR A 239 5.69 -15.00 13.27
C TYR A 239 5.30 -15.51 11.87
N GLU A 240 6.24 -16.13 11.17
CA GLU A 240 5.95 -16.77 9.89
C GLU A 240 4.91 -17.88 10.05
N PHE A 241 3.99 -18.01 9.11
CA PHE A 241 2.81 -18.90 9.12
C PHE A 241 1.77 -18.59 10.20
N GLY A 242 1.94 -17.50 10.96
CA GLY A 242 1.00 -17.02 11.97
C GLY A 242 1.16 -17.71 13.33
N HIS A 243 0.60 -17.09 14.36
CA HIS A 243 0.67 -17.57 15.74
C HIS A 243 -0.72 -17.64 16.40
N LEU A 244 -1.72 -17.10 15.73
CA LEU A 244 -3.09 -17.04 16.22
C LEU A 244 -3.82 -18.38 16.00
N SER A 245 -4.75 -18.68 16.89
CA SER A 245 -5.68 -19.80 16.76
C SER A 245 -6.57 -19.65 15.52
N HIS A 246 -7.29 -20.73 15.17
CA HIS A 246 -8.24 -20.67 14.06
C HIS A 246 -9.34 -19.62 14.29
N ASP A 247 -9.92 -19.56 15.49
CA ASP A 247 -11.02 -18.69 15.86
C ASP A 247 -10.60 -17.22 15.83
N GLU A 248 -9.40 -16.89 16.31
CA GLU A 248 -8.81 -15.56 16.20
C GLU A 248 -8.64 -15.12 14.74
N ARG A 249 -8.18 -16.03 13.88
CA ARG A 249 -8.05 -15.76 12.43
C ARG A 249 -9.40 -15.63 11.74
N VAL A 250 -10.40 -16.44 12.12
CA VAL A 250 -11.79 -16.28 11.65
C VAL A 250 -12.30 -14.89 12.02
N THR A 251 -12.10 -14.45 13.26
CA THR A 251 -12.50 -13.12 13.73
C THR A 251 -11.90 -12.00 12.88
N ILE A 252 -10.59 -12.05 12.64
CA ILE A 252 -9.89 -11.07 11.79
C ILE A 252 -10.50 -11.04 10.38
N HIS A 253 -10.72 -12.20 9.78
CA HIS A 253 -11.25 -12.29 8.41
C HIS A 253 -12.70 -11.81 8.32
N VAL A 254 -13.54 -12.14 9.29
CA VAL A 254 -14.93 -11.67 9.37
C VAL A 254 -14.97 -10.13 9.51
N VAL A 255 -14.16 -9.55 10.39
CA VAL A 255 -14.07 -8.09 10.56
C VAL A 255 -13.61 -7.42 9.26
N HIS A 256 -12.62 -7.99 8.55
CA HIS A 256 -12.18 -7.48 7.25
C HIS A 256 -13.32 -7.51 6.21
N ARG A 257 -14.14 -8.58 6.16
CA ARG A 257 -15.28 -8.68 5.23
C ARG A 257 -16.40 -7.68 5.57
N PHE A 258 -16.74 -7.52 6.84
CA PHE A 258 -17.71 -6.49 7.25
C PHE A 258 -17.22 -5.09 6.91
N GLY A 259 -15.94 -4.80 7.16
CA GLY A 259 -15.34 -3.53 6.74
C GLY A 259 -15.41 -3.32 5.22
N ALA A 260 -15.17 -4.36 4.42
CA ALA A 260 -15.29 -4.31 2.96
C ALA A 260 -16.73 -4.01 2.50
N ILE A 261 -17.74 -4.61 3.14
CA ILE A 261 -19.14 -4.33 2.84
C ILE A 261 -19.48 -2.87 3.16
N ILE A 262 -19.12 -2.40 4.35
CA ILE A 262 -19.40 -1.03 4.81
C ILE A 262 -18.76 0.00 3.87
N ILE A 263 -17.48 -0.16 3.56
CA ILE A 263 -16.78 0.80 2.69
C ILE A 263 -17.29 0.73 1.25
N THR A 264 -17.69 -0.45 0.75
CA THR A 264 -18.26 -0.60 -0.57
C THR A 264 -19.58 0.15 -0.68
N ILE A 265 -20.48 0.00 0.28
CA ILE A 265 -21.76 0.73 0.34
C ILE A 265 -21.50 2.24 0.41
N TYR A 266 -20.60 2.67 1.29
CA TYR A 266 -20.27 4.08 1.45
C TYR A 266 -19.69 4.71 0.19
N LEU A 267 -18.70 4.08 -0.42
CA LEU A 267 -18.06 4.61 -1.64
C LEU A 267 -19.01 4.58 -2.82
N THR A 268 -19.82 3.53 -2.97
CA THR A 268 -20.86 3.46 -4.03
C THR A 268 -21.82 4.63 -3.89
N TRP A 269 -22.38 4.86 -2.70
CA TRP A 269 -23.23 6.02 -2.43
C TRP A 269 -22.54 7.33 -2.79
N LEU A 270 -21.31 7.55 -2.31
CA LEU A 270 -20.59 8.79 -2.55
C LEU A 270 -20.34 9.04 -4.05
N LEU A 271 -19.88 8.01 -4.76
CA LEU A 271 -19.54 8.11 -6.19
C LEU A 271 -20.78 8.33 -7.05
N LEU A 272 -21.90 7.68 -6.73
CA LEU A 272 -23.19 7.93 -7.38
C LEU A 272 -23.69 9.36 -7.13
N MET A 273 -23.59 9.86 -5.87
CA MET A 273 -23.96 11.24 -5.55
C MET A 273 -23.15 12.24 -6.35
N ILE A 274 -21.83 12.03 -6.47
CA ILE A 274 -20.96 12.91 -7.26
C ILE A 274 -21.34 12.79 -8.75
N TYR A 275 -21.52 11.59 -9.29
CA TYR A 275 -21.84 11.37 -10.69
C TYR A 275 -23.14 12.07 -11.12
N PHE A 276 -24.22 11.93 -10.35
CA PHE A 276 -25.52 12.50 -10.70
C PHE A 276 -25.61 14.00 -10.41
N LYS A 277 -24.89 14.50 -9.41
CA LYS A 277 -24.95 15.91 -9.03
C LYS A 277 -23.90 16.80 -9.71
N ALA A 278 -22.84 16.21 -10.23
CA ALA A 278 -21.81 16.97 -10.95
C ALA A 278 -22.37 17.48 -12.29
N GLN A 279 -22.08 18.74 -12.58
CA GLN A 279 -22.40 19.38 -13.87
C GLN A 279 -21.26 19.16 -14.88
N THR A 280 -20.00 19.05 -14.40
CA THR A 280 -18.83 18.92 -15.25
C THR A 280 -18.46 17.45 -15.54
N SER A 281 -18.08 17.20 -16.79
CA SER A 281 -17.63 15.86 -17.25
C SER A 281 -16.41 15.36 -16.46
N THR A 282 -15.54 16.27 -16.02
CA THR A 282 -14.33 15.94 -15.25
C THR A 282 -14.63 15.24 -13.92
N PHE A 283 -15.65 15.68 -13.18
CA PHE A 283 -16.03 15.02 -11.93
C PHE A 283 -16.80 13.74 -12.18
N LYS A 284 -17.67 13.70 -13.20
CA LYS A 284 -18.37 12.47 -13.62
C LYS A 284 -17.37 11.38 -14.00
N ALA A 285 -16.38 11.71 -14.85
CA ALA A 285 -15.31 10.78 -15.23
C ALA A 285 -14.47 10.32 -14.02
N SER A 286 -14.16 11.21 -13.08
CA SER A 286 -13.44 10.84 -11.86
C SER A 286 -14.23 9.88 -10.98
N ALA A 287 -15.55 10.07 -10.86
CA ALA A 287 -16.43 9.17 -10.13
C ALA A 287 -16.53 7.79 -10.81
N VAL A 288 -16.63 7.75 -12.15
CA VAL A 288 -16.63 6.51 -12.92
C VAL A 288 -15.33 5.73 -12.75
N VAL A 289 -14.18 6.39 -12.87
CA VAL A 289 -12.86 5.74 -12.70
C VAL A 289 -12.73 5.14 -11.29
N ALA A 290 -13.12 5.88 -10.25
CA ALA A 290 -13.09 5.36 -8.88
C ALA A 290 -14.11 4.22 -8.69
N GLY A 291 -15.29 4.31 -9.33
CA GLY A 291 -16.32 3.25 -9.30
C GLY A 291 -15.85 1.97 -9.96
N LEU A 292 -15.21 2.06 -11.13
CA LEU A 292 -14.61 0.90 -11.80
C LEU A 292 -13.51 0.25 -10.94
N ALA A 293 -12.64 1.06 -10.35
CA ALA A 293 -11.61 0.55 -9.44
C ALA A 293 -12.24 -0.15 -8.21
N LEU A 294 -13.33 0.38 -7.65
CA LEU A 294 -14.06 -0.24 -6.55
C LEU A 294 -14.67 -1.59 -6.96
N ILE A 295 -15.30 -1.66 -8.13
CA ILE A 295 -15.88 -2.91 -8.66
C ILE A 295 -14.77 -3.96 -8.82
N ILE A 296 -13.66 -3.61 -9.45
CA ILE A 296 -12.52 -4.52 -9.64
C ILE A 296 -11.96 -4.97 -8.28
N GLN A 297 -11.83 -4.05 -7.31
CA GLN A 297 -11.33 -4.35 -5.96
C GLN A 297 -12.20 -5.38 -5.25
N VAL A 298 -13.51 -5.20 -5.27
CA VAL A 298 -14.47 -6.14 -4.66
C VAL A 298 -14.42 -7.48 -5.38
N SER A 299 -14.41 -7.49 -6.72
CA SER A 299 -14.33 -8.70 -7.52
C SER A 299 -13.06 -9.52 -7.22
N LEU A 300 -11.90 -8.85 -7.11
CA LEU A 300 -10.65 -9.52 -6.71
C LEU A 300 -10.71 -10.05 -5.27
N GLY A 301 -11.34 -9.32 -4.35
CA GLY A 301 -11.56 -9.78 -2.97
C GLY A 301 -12.40 -11.05 -2.91
N VAL A 302 -13.52 -11.11 -3.66
CA VAL A 302 -14.36 -12.30 -3.77
C VAL A 302 -13.59 -13.45 -4.45
N SER A 303 -12.84 -13.14 -5.51
CA SER A 303 -12.04 -14.13 -6.25
C SER A 303 -10.95 -14.77 -5.38
N ASN A 304 -10.35 -14.03 -4.45
CA ASN A 304 -9.37 -14.58 -3.50
C ASN A 304 -9.96 -15.72 -2.66
N ILE A 305 -11.23 -15.62 -2.31
CA ILE A 305 -11.93 -16.66 -1.53
C ILE A 305 -12.33 -17.80 -2.46
N TRP A 306 -13.00 -17.48 -3.55
CA TRP A 306 -13.56 -18.47 -4.47
C TRP A 306 -12.50 -19.40 -5.08
N PHE A 307 -11.32 -18.86 -5.37
CA PHE A 307 -10.22 -19.61 -5.99
C PHE A 307 -9.09 -19.94 -5.00
N SER A 308 -9.33 -19.90 -3.69
CA SER A 308 -8.36 -20.25 -2.64
C SER A 308 -7.03 -19.50 -2.74
N LEU A 309 -7.13 -18.17 -2.86
CA LEU A 309 -6.02 -17.20 -2.82
C LEU A 309 -4.98 -17.35 -3.94
N PRO A 310 -5.35 -17.33 -5.23
CA PRO A 310 -4.36 -17.37 -6.31
C PRO A 310 -3.41 -16.17 -6.21
N LEU A 311 -2.11 -16.41 -6.36
CA LEU A 311 -1.07 -15.40 -6.19
C LEU A 311 -1.33 -14.12 -7.01
N SER A 312 -1.65 -14.26 -8.29
CA SER A 312 -1.92 -13.13 -9.18
C SER A 312 -3.14 -12.31 -8.76
N VAL A 313 -4.20 -12.97 -8.26
CA VAL A 313 -5.41 -12.32 -7.77
C VAL A 313 -5.14 -11.57 -6.47
N ALA A 314 -4.40 -12.17 -5.55
CA ALA A 314 -4.06 -11.57 -4.26
C ALA A 314 -3.12 -10.36 -4.42
N VAL A 315 -2.09 -10.47 -5.28
CA VAL A 315 -1.22 -9.35 -5.65
C VAL A 315 -2.03 -8.25 -6.36
N GLY A 316 -2.92 -8.64 -7.30
CA GLY A 316 -3.81 -7.72 -8.00
C GLY A 316 -4.75 -6.97 -7.05
N HIS A 317 -5.30 -7.65 -6.05
CA HIS A 317 -6.16 -7.05 -5.01
C HIS A 317 -5.41 -5.95 -4.24
N ASN A 318 -4.15 -6.17 -3.88
CA ASN A 318 -3.32 -5.15 -3.22
C ASN A 318 -3.00 -3.96 -4.15
N LEU A 319 -2.68 -4.22 -5.42
CA LEU A 319 -2.41 -3.17 -6.42
C LEU A 319 -3.65 -2.32 -6.70
N VAL A 320 -4.82 -2.94 -6.88
CA VAL A 320 -6.06 -2.22 -7.16
C VAL A 320 -6.52 -1.41 -5.95
N ALA A 321 -6.26 -1.87 -4.72
CA ALA A 321 -6.47 -1.08 -3.51
C ALA A 321 -5.64 0.23 -3.55
N ALA A 322 -4.37 0.16 -3.98
CA ALA A 322 -3.53 1.34 -4.17
C ALA A 322 -4.11 2.28 -5.24
N LEU A 323 -4.53 1.76 -6.38
CA LEU A 323 -5.12 2.56 -7.47
C LEU A 323 -6.44 3.21 -7.06
N LEU A 324 -7.31 2.50 -6.32
CA LEU A 324 -8.55 3.05 -5.77
C LEU A 324 -8.25 4.19 -4.79
N LEU A 325 -7.25 4.04 -3.91
CA LEU A 325 -6.82 5.09 -3.00
C LEU A 325 -6.34 6.32 -3.77
N LEU A 326 -5.52 6.15 -4.82
CA LEU A 326 -5.07 7.26 -5.67
C LEU A 326 -6.24 7.93 -6.40
N ALA A 327 -7.23 7.17 -6.88
CA ALA A 327 -8.42 7.71 -7.52
C ALA A 327 -9.23 8.59 -6.55
N LEU A 328 -9.41 8.15 -5.29
CA LEU A 328 -10.07 8.93 -4.25
C LEU A 328 -9.27 10.17 -3.86
N ILE A 329 -7.94 10.08 -3.76
CA ILE A 329 -7.07 11.23 -3.51
C ILE A 329 -7.22 12.28 -4.61
N LYS A 330 -7.21 11.86 -5.89
CA LYS A 330 -7.42 12.75 -7.04
C LYS A 330 -8.80 13.43 -7.00
N LEU A 331 -9.84 12.64 -6.74
CA LEU A 331 -11.21 13.13 -6.62
C LEU A 331 -11.32 14.17 -5.48
N THR A 332 -10.82 13.83 -4.28
CA THR A 332 -10.82 14.70 -3.10
C THR A 332 -10.03 15.99 -3.35
N TYR A 333 -8.84 15.87 -3.96
CA TYR A 333 -8.02 17.04 -4.31
C TYR A 333 -8.76 18.00 -5.24
N ARG A 334 -9.43 17.47 -6.28
CA ARG A 334 -10.23 18.25 -7.21
C ARG A 334 -11.44 18.91 -6.53
N LEU A 335 -12.20 18.16 -5.72
CA LEU A 335 -13.35 18.67 -4.98
C LEU A 335 -13.00 19.80 -4.00
N ARG A 336 -11.79 19.82 -3.46
CA ARG A 336 -11.36 20.83 -2.49
C ARG A 336 -10.65 22.05 -3.10
N ARG A 337 -10.08 21.92 -4.28
CA ARG A 337 -9.24 22.98 -4.89
C ARG A 337 -9.76 23.56 -6.19
N ASN A 338 -10.62 22.89 -6.90
CA ASN A 338 -11.00 23.24 -8.26
C ASN A 338 -12.45 23.73 -8.37
N ILE A 339 -12.91 24.39 -7.35
CA ILE A 339 -14.24 24.97 -7.31
C ILE A 339 -14.12 26.48 -7.33
#